data_fc386cac9d02996adb67471ab62ac48f
#
_entry.id   fc386cac9d02996adb67471ab62ac48f
#
_cell.length_a   1.000
_cell.length_b   1.000
_cell.length_c   1.000
_cell.angle_alpha   90.00
_cell.angle_beta   90.00
_cell.angle_gamma   90.00
#
_symmetry.space_group_name_H-M   'P 1'
#
loop_
_entity.id
_entity.type
_entity.pdbx_description
1 polymer ?
#
loop_
_entity_poly.entity_id
_entity_poly.type
_entity_poly.pdbx_seq_one_letter_code
_entity_poly.pdbx_strand_id
1 'polypeptide(L)'
;TVSNMAIAIAREGGIGVIHKNMTIEDQATEVDKVKRSENGVITNPFFLSPEHTALDAETLMRKYKISGVPICEADGTLVGILTNRDMRFMTDYDVKIATVMTPKEKLVTAMAGTTLDEAKKVLMASKVEKLPLVDKNGRLTGLVTIKDIEKSVKYPNTARDNEGRLLCAAAL
;
A
#
# COMPACT_ATOMS: atom_id res chain seq x y z
N THR A 1 13.35 -10.88 15.95
CA THR A 1 12.80 -10.78 14.59
C THR A 1 12.52 -9.31 14.27
N VAL A 2 12.69 -8.93 13.01
CA VAL A 2 12.31 -7.63 12.45
C VAL A 2 11.24 -7.83 11.37
N SER A 3 10.69 -6.77 10.83
CA SER A 3 9.55 -6.80 9.91
C SER A 3 9.66 -7.80 8.76
N ASN A 4 10.81 -7.87 8.08
CA ASN A 4 10.99 -8.78 6.94
C ASN A 4 10.76 -10.26 7.30
N MET A 5 11.29 -10.70 8.44
CA MET A 5 11.12 -12.07 8.92
C MET A 5 9.69 -12.28 9.44
N ALA A 6 9.11 -11.31 10.14
CA ALA A 6 7.73 -11.38 10.61
C ALA A 6 6.74 -11.49 9.43
N ILE A 7 6.98 -10.76 8.34
CA ILE A 7 6.21 -10.86 7.09
C ILE A 7 6.32 -12.27 6.49
N ALA A 8 7.54 -12.81 6.41
CA ALA A 8 7.75 -14.15 5.87
C ALA A 8 7.02 -15.23 6.69
N ILE A 9 7.13 -15.17 8.02
CA ILE A 9 6.46 -16.10 8.94
C ILE A 9 4.93 -16.00 8.82
N ALA A 10 4.38 -14.77 8.77
CA ALA A 10 2.94 -14.57 8.65
C ALA A 10 2.39 -15.11 7.32
N ARG A 11 3.14 -15.00 6.22
CA ARG A 11 2.76 -15.56 4.92
C ARG A 11 2.64 -17.10 4.95
N GLU A 12 3.45 -17.74 5.75
CA GLU A 12 3.41 -19.21 5.96
C GLU A 12 2.42 -19.63 7.07
N GLY A 13 1.59 -18.73 7.58
CA GLY A 13 0.55 -19.02 8.57
C GLY A 13 0.99 -18.91 10.03
N GLY A 14 2.20 -18.43 10.28
CA GLY A 14 2.74 -18.23 11.62
C GLY A 14 2.59 -16.79 12.12
N ILE A 15 3.16 -16.51 13.31
CA ILE A 15 3.21 -15.17 13.92
C ILE A 15 4.66 -14.84 14.24
N GLY A 16 5.20 -13.82 13.57
CA GLY A 16 6.53 -13.29 13.88
C GLY A 16 6.47 -12.34 15.08
N VAL A 17 7.42 -12.46 15.99
CA VAL A 17 7.54 -11.58 17.17
C VAL A 17 8.64 -10.56 16.92
N ILE A 18 8.31 -9.28 16.88
CA ILE A 18 9.29 -8.19 16.81
C ILE A 18 9.97 -8.08 18.17
N HIS A 19 11.32 -8.12 18.18
CA HIS A 19 12.08 -8.11 19.43
C HIS A 19 12.09 -6.73 20.09
N LYS A 20 12.37 -6.70 21.41
CA LYS A 20 12.38 -5.48 22.21
C LYS A 20 13.74 -4.74 22.26
N ASN A 21 14.78 -5.29 21.66
CA ASN A 21 16.12 -4.66 21.67
C ASN A 21 16.22 -3.52 20.64
N MET A 22 15.36 -2.53 20.80
CA MET A 22 15.26 -1.30 20.00
C MET A 22 14.40 -0.28 20.75
N THR A 23 14.32 0.95 20.28
CA THR A 23 13.41 1.95 20.88
C THR A 23 11.96 1.57 20.66
N ILE A 24 11.04 2.13 21.44
CA ILE A 24 9.60 1.91 21.29
C ILE A 24 9.14 2.39 19.91
N GLU A 25 9.67 3.52 19.46
CA GLU A 25 9.37 4.12 18.16
C GLU A 25 9.85 3.22 16.99
N ASP A 26 11.05 2.65 17.12
CA ASP A 26 11.57 1.72 16.12
C ASP A 26 10.75 0.44 16.08
N GLN A 27 10.36 -0.11 17.24
CA GLN A 27 9.52 -1.30 17.31
C GLN A 27 8.14 -1.04 16.69
N ALA A 28 7.52 0.10 17.00
CA ALA A 28 6.26 0.51 16.38
C ALA A 28 6.40 0.65 14.86
N THR A 29 7.52 1.20 14.37
CA THR A 29 7.82 1.29 12.94
C THR A 29 7.95 -0.10 12.29
N GLU A 30 8.61 -1.05 12.95
CA GLU A 30 8.71 -2.42 12.44
C GLU A 30 7.35 -3.12 12.39
N VAL A 31 6.49 -2.94 13.40
CA VAL A 31 5.11 -3.44 13.38
C VAL A 31 4.31 -2.80 12.24
N ASP A 32 4.40 -1.48 12.06
CA ASP A 32 3.71 -0.76 10.98
C ASP A 32 4.12 -1.28 9.59
N LYS A 33 5.41 -1.56 9.36
CA LYS A 33 5.89 -2.20 8.13
C LYS A 33 5.23 -3.56 7.87
N VAL A 34 5.02 -4.38 8.91
CA VAL A 34 4.32 -5.67 8.77
C VAL A 34 2.87 -5.44 8.41
N LYS A 35 2.18 -4.56 9.13
CA LYS A 35 0.75 -4.27 8.92
C LYS A 35 0.46 -3.66 7.54
N ARG A 36 1.41 -2.89 7.01
CA ARG A 36 1.29 -2.25 5.69
C ARG A 36 1.92 -3.04 4.56
N SER A 37 2.48 -4.21 4.82
CA SER A 37 3.03 -5.03 3.74
C SER A 37 1.91 -5.47 2.78
N GLU A 38 2.18 -5.40 1.48
CA GLU A 38 1.26 -5.81 0.43
C GLU A 38 0.84 -7.27 0.62
N ASN A 39 -0.41 -7.51 0.96
CA ASN A 39 -0.95 -8.85 1.21
C ASN A 39 -2.48 -8.92 1.26
N GLY A 40 -3.14 -8.46 0.23
CA GLY A 40 -4.58 -8.40 0.11
C GLY A 40 -5.10 -6.98 -0.11
N VAL A 41 -6.32 -6.68 0.29
CA VAL A 41 -6.83 -5.30 0.28
C VAL A 41 -6.11 -4.51 1.36
N ILE A 42 -5.36 -3.50 0.98
CA ILE A 42 -4.71 -2.58 1.92
C ILE A 42 -5.77 -1.60 2.41
N THR A 43 -6.17 -1.73 3.67
CA THR A 43 -7.03 -0.75 4.35
C THR A 43 -6.17 0.41 4.86
N ASN A 44 -6.67 1.64 4.78
CA ASN A 44 -5.92 2.85 5.13
C ASN A 44 -4.53 2.93 4.45
N PRO A 45 -4.47 2.90 3.11
CA PRO A 45 -3.21 3.03 2.39
C PRO A 45 -2.56 4.38 2.69
N PHE A 46 -1.22 4.44 2.62
CA PHE A 46 -0.54 5.73 2.61
C PHE A 46 -1.02 6.56 1.44
N PHE A 47 -1.16 7.84 1.65
CA PHE A 47 -1.38 8.80 0.58
C PHE A 47 -0.53 10.06 0.82
N LEU A 48 -0.27 10.80 -0.24
CA LEU A 48 0.37 12.09 -0.21
C LEU A 48 -0.56 13.13 -0.83
N SER A 49 -0.32 14.40 -0.54
CA SER A 49 -1.06 15.47 -1.20
C SER A 49 -0.40 15.87 -2.53
N PRO A 50 -1.13 16.49 -3.45
CA PRO A 50 -0.58 17.01 -4.70
C PRO A 50 0.56 18.02 -4.51
N GLU A 51 0.61 18.68 -3.35
CA GLU A 51 1.60 19.69 -3.00
C GLU A 51 2.95 19.11 -2.50
N HIS A 52 2.99 17.82 -2.13
CA HIS A 52 4.24 17.14 -1.82
C HIS A 52 5.12 17.02 -3.06
N THR A 53 6.41 16.75 -2.84
CA THR A 53 7.38 16.55 -3.93
C THR A 53 7.45 15.08 -4.36
N ALA A 54 7.97 14.84 -5.56
CA ALA A 54 8.27 13.48 -6.01
C ALA A 54 9.32 12.81 -5.12
N LEU A 55 10.21 13.59 -4.47
CA LEU A 55 11.17 13.09 -3.49
C LEU A 55 10.50 12.54 -2.24
N ASP A 56 9.44 13.20 -1.75
CA ASP A 56 8.64 12.70 -0.62
C ASP A 56 8.02 11.34 -0.97
N ALA A 57 7.47 11.21 -2.17
CA ALA A 57 6.89 9.96 -2.65
C ALA A 57 7.94 8.86 -2.81
N GLU A 58 9.10 9.17 -3.38
CA GLU A 58 10.20 8.22 -3.55
C GLU A 58 10.72 7.72 -2.20
N THR A 59 10.88 8.62 -1.24
CA THR A 59 11.31 8.30 0.13
C THR A 59 10.30 7.38 0.82
N LEU A 60 9.00 7.66 0.71
CA LEU A 60 7.93 6.85 1.26
C LEU A 60 7.92 5.45 0.63
N MET A 61 7.97 5.39 -0.71
CA MET A 61 7.96 4.13 -1.45
C MET A 61 9.17 3.25 -1.10
N ARG A 62 10.36 3.84 -0.95
CA ARG A 62 11.57 3.14 -0.55
C ARG A 62 11.47 2.59 0.86
N LYS A 63 11.01 3.42 1.82
CA LYS A 63 10.85 3.03 3.23
C LYS A 63 9.92 1.82 3.39
N TYR A 64 8.79 1.81 2.70
CA TYR A 64 7.77 0.77 2.84
C TYR A 64 7.79 -0.29 1.73
N LYS A 65 8.75 -0.20 0.80
CA LYS A 65 8.91 -1.13 -0.35
C LYS A 65 7.64 -1.26 -1.19
N ILE A 66 6.95 -0.14 -1.39
CA ILE A 66 5.76 -0.03 -2.23
C ILE A 66 6.12 0.61 -3.57
N SER A 67 5.34 0.32 -4.60
CA SER A 67 5.62 0.75 -5.98
C SER A 67 4.70 1.87 -6.47
N GLY A 68 3.91 2.46 -5.59
CA GLY A 68 3.04 3.58 -5.91
C GLY A 68 2.25 4.04 -4.70
N VAL A 69 1.86 5.31 -4.73
CA VAL A 69 1.16 6.01 -3.64
C VAL A 69 -0.06 6.72 -4.21
N PRO A 70 -1.26 6.48 -3.69
CA PRO A 70 -2.43 7.32 -3.97
C PRO A 70 -2.18 8.77 -3.56
N ILE A 71 -2.73 9.68 -4.32
CA ILE A 71 -2.65 11.12 -4.06
C ILE A 71 -4.03 11.63 -3.72
N CYS A 72 -4.16 12.25 -2.56
CA CYS A 72 -5.44 12.73 -2.03
C CYS A 72 -5.33 14.17 -1.55
N GLU A 73 -6.48 14.84 -1.57
CA GLU A 73 -6.66 16.12 -0.88
C GLU A 73 -6.66 15.95 0.64
N ALA A 74 -6.63 17.03 1.37
CA ALA A 74 -6.61 17.01 2.84
C ALA A 74 -7.84 16.31 3.47
N ASP A 75 -8.97 16.28 2.78
CA ASP A 75 -10.19 15.59 3.20
C ASP A 75 -10.20 14.08 2.86
N GLY A 76 -9.13 13.57 2.24
CA GLY A 76 -9.00 12.18 1.79
C GLY A 76 -9.56 11.89 0.40
N THR A 77 -10.06 12.90 -0.33
CA THR A 77 -10.57 12.72 -1.71
C THR A 77 -9.44 12.33 -2.64
N LEU A 78 -9.60 11.22 -3.36
CA LEU A 78 -8.62 10.73 -4.33
C LEU A 78 -8.56 11.65 -5.55
N VAL A 79 -7.38 12.15 -5.87
CA VAL A 79 -7.13 13.02 -7.03
C VAL A 79 -6.14 12.45 -8.03
N GLY A 80 -5.39 11.42 -7.67
CA GLY A 80 -4.44 10.78 -8.56
C GLY A 80 -3.71 9.61 -7.93
N ILE A 81 -2.73 9.10 -8.65
CA ILE A 81 -1.75 8.13 -8.17
C ILE A 81 -0.36 8.46 -8.73
N LEU A 82 0.68 8.27 -7.93
CA LEU A 82 2.06 8.35 -8.37
C LEU A 82 2.72 6.98 -8.22
N THR A 83 3.35 6.50 -9.27
CA THR A 83 3.96 5.17 -9.31
C THR A 83 5.42 5.25 -9.73
N ASN A 84 6.18 4.16 -9.49
CA ASN A 84 7.55 4.05 -10.01
C ASN A 84 7.63 4.21 -11.54
N ARG A 85 6.56 3.88 -12.26
CA ARG A 85 6.49 4.07 -13.71
C ARG A 85 6.50 5.55 -14.08
N ASP A 86 5.75 6.36 -13.36
CA ASP A 86 5.65 7.81 -13.58
C ASP A 86 6.99 8.50 -13.32
N MET A 87 7.77 7.97 -12.35
CA MET A 87 9.07 8.52 -11.92
C MET A 87 10.29 7.93 -12.65
N ARG A 88 10.10 6.91 -13.51
CA ARG A 88 11.20 6.10 -14.08
C ARG A 88 12.31 6.90 -14.76
N PHE A 89 11.96 7.98 -15.43
CA PHE A 89 12.89 8.81 -16.19
C PHE A 89 13.06 10.22 -15.63
N MET A 90 12.61 10.43 -14.39
CA MET A 90 12.77 11.72 -13.73
C MET A 90 14.24 11.93 -13.35
N THR A 91 14.72 13.13 -13.62
CA THR A 91 16.06 13.60 -13.23
C THR A 91 15.97 14.62 -12.08
N ASP A 92 14.83 15.29 -11.95
CA ASP A 92 14.52 16.25 -10.89
C ASP A 92 13.35 15.73 -10.05
N TYR A 93 13.61 15.49 -8.78
CA TYR A 93 12.61 15.01 -7.81
C TYR A 93 12.01 16.15 -6.94
N ASP A 94 12.50 17.39 -7.10
CA ASP A 94 11.98 18.56 -6.39
C ASP A 94 10.76 19.20 -7.08
N VAL A 95 10.05 18.41 -7.85
CA VAL A 95 8.82 18.82 -8.54
C VAL A 95 7.60 18.38 -7.73
N LYS A 96 6.51 19.17 -7.80
CA LYS A 96 5.26 18.83 -7.14
C LYS A 96 4.64 17.58 -7.77
N ILE A 97 4.08 16.71 -6.93
CA ILE A 97 3.39 15.49 -7.34
C ILE A 97 2.27 15.79 -8.34
N ALA A 98 1.56 16.90 -8.17
CA ALA A 98 0.49 17.34 -9.08
C ALA A 98 0.91 17.39 -10.56
N THR A 99 2.19 17.66 -10.84
CA THR A 99 2.69 17.80 -12.23
C THR A 99 3.07 16.47 -12.88
N VAL A 100 3.29 15.44 -12.09
CA VAL A 100 3.84 14.15 -12.56
C VAL A 100 2.93 12.95 -12.28
N MET A 101 1.93 13.08 -11.41
CA MET A 101 1.00 12.01 -11.10
C MET A 101 0.09 11.66 -12.28
N THR A 102 -0.40 10.43 -12.29
CA THR A 102 -1.55 10.07 -13.12
C THR A 102 -2.81 10.61 -12.47
N PRO A 103 -3.54 11.56 -13.11
CA PRO A 103 -4.70 12.21 -12.51
C PRO A 103 -5.92 11.30 -12.46
N LYS A 104 -6.88 11.62 -11.59
CA LYS A 104 -8.09 10.82 -11.31
C LYS A 104 -8.87 10.41 -12.55
N GLU A 105 -8.97 11.29 -13.55
CA GLU A 105 -9.73 11.06 -14.79
C GLU A 105 -9.17 9.89 -15.62
N LYS A 106 -7.90 9.55 -15.40
CA LYS A 106 -7.22 8.42 -16.05
C LYS A 106 -7.14 7.17 -15.17
N LEU A 107 -7.66 7.25 -13.93
CA LEU A 107 -7.60 6.12 -13.00
C LEU A 107 -8.80 5.21 -13.18
N VAL A 108 -8.52 3.91 -13.02
CA VAL A 108 -9.56 2.92 -12.73
C VAL A 108 -9.67 2.82 -11.22
N THR A 109 -10.88 2.96 -10.70
CA THR A 109 -11.19 2.84 -9.27
C THR A 109 -12.33 1.83 -9.07
N ALA A 110 -12.46 1.31 -7.85
CA ALA A 110 -13.60 0.48 -7.46
C ALA A 110 -14.18 1.00 -6.14
N MET A 111 -15.36 0.51 -5.78
CA MET A 111 -16.04 0.93 -4.57
C MET A 111 -15.44 0.25 -3.33
N ALA A 112 -15.54 0.92 -2.20
CA ALA A 112 -15.24 0.33 -0.90
C ALA A 112 -16.01 -1.00 -0.72
N GLY A 113 -15.33 -2.02 -0.19
CA GLY A 113 -15.91 -3.36 -0.02
C GLY A 113 -15.72 -4.30 -1.22
N THR A 114 -15.11 -3.85 -2.32
CA THR A 114 -14.72 -4.72 -3.44
C THR A 114 -13.82 -5.86 -2.95
N THR A 115 -14.19 -7.10 -3.25
CA THR A 115 -13.41 -8.29 -2.89
C THR A 115 -12.16 -8.42 -3.76
N LEU A 116 -11.18 -9.24 -3.30
CA LEU A 116 -9.98 -9.53 -4.09
C LEU A 116 -10.29 -10.13 -5.46
N ASP A 117 -11.29 -11.02 -5.56
CA ASP A 117 -11.69 -11.64 -6.82
C ASP A 117 -12.32 -10.65 -7.80
N GLU A 118 -13.14 -9.74 -7.30
CA GLU A 118 -13.70 -8.63 -8.10
C GLU A 118 -12.59 -7.67 -8.54
N ALA A 119 -11.70 -7.28 -7.62
CA ALA A 119 -10.55 -6.43 -7.92
C ALA A 119 -9.64 -7.05 -9.00
N LYS A 120 -9.39 -8.36 -8.92
CA LYS A 120 -8.63 -9.11 -9.93
C LYS A 120 -9.25 -8.96 -11.32
N LYS A 121 -10.56 -9.12 -11.44
CA LYS A 121 -11.27 -8.97 -12.73
C LYS A 121 -11.10 -7.56 -13.30
N VAL A 122 -11.24 -6.54 -12.45
CA VAL A 122 -11.07 -5.13 -12.86
C VAL A 122 -9.63 -4.85 -13.29
N LEU A 123 -8.64 -5.26 -12.50
CA LEU A 123 -7.21 -5.08 -12.82
C LEU A 123 -6.84 -5.74 -14.16
N MET A 124 -7.32 -6.96 -14.39
CA MET A 124 -7.06 -7.69 -15.64
C MET A 124 -7.75 -7.05 -16.85
N ALA A 125 -9.04 -6.70 -16.73
CA ALA A 125 -9.81 -6.09 -17.81
C ALA A 125 -9.25 -4.72 -18.22
N SER A 126 -8.84 -3.92 -17.23
CA SER A 126 -8.34 -2.55 -17.45
C SER A 126 -6.83 -2.50 -17.69
N LYS A 127 -6.11 -3.63 -17.56
CA LYS A 127 -4.64 -3.74 -17.70
C LYS A 127 -3.87 -2.77 -16.79
N VAL A 128 -4.36 -2.54 -15.58
CA VAL A 128 -3.73 -1.70 -14.57
C VAL A 128 -3.17 -2.56 -13.43
N GLU A 129 -2.15 -2.07 -12.74
CA GLU A 129 -1.46 -2.80 -11.67
C GLU A 129 -1.97 -2.43 -10.28
N LYS A 130 -2.67 -1.32 -10.15
CA LYS A 130 -3.17 -0.77 -8.89
C LYS A 130 -4.61 -0.30 -9.05
N LEU A 131 -5.42 -0.64 -8.06
CA LEU A 131 -6.84 -0.31 -8.01
C LEU A 131 -7.15 0.39 -6.70
N PRO A 132 -7.22 1.72 -6.67
CA PRO A 132 -7.71 2.45 -5.53
C PRO A 132 -9.19 2.13 -5.27
N LEU A 133 -9.53 1.93 -4.00
CA LEU A 133 -10.91 1.77 -3.55
C LEU A 133 -11.38 3.09 -2.94
N VAL A 134 -12.55 3.53 -3.35
CA VAL A 134 -13.12 4.81 -2.89
C VAL A 134 -14.52 4.61 -2.32
N ASP A 135 -14.93 5.49 -1.42
CA ASP A 135 -16.31 5.56 -0.93
C ASP A 135 -17.21 6.33 -1.90
N LYS A 136 -18.48 6.51 -1.52
CA LYS A 136 -19.49 7.23 -2.32
C LYS A 136 -19.13 8.70 -2.54
N ASN A 137 -18.26 9.27 -1.71
CA ASN A 137 -17.80 10.65 -1.79
C ASN A 137 -16.48 10.79 -2.57
N GLY A 138 -15.93 9.67 -3.09
CA GLY A 138 -14.64 9.65 -3.77
C GLY A 138 -13.42 9.67 -2.86
N ARG A 139 -13.60 9.42 -1.55
CA ARG A 139 -12.50 9.35 -0.59
C ARG A 139 -11.84 7.98 -0.65
N LEU A 140 -10.53 7.98 -0.54
CA LEU A 140 -9.71 6.76 -0.53
C LEU A 140 -10.02 5.93 0.71
N THR A 141 -10.39 4.67 0.52
CA THR A 141 -10.67 3.70 1.60
C THR A 141 -9.74 2.50 1.57
N GLY A 142 -9.14 2.22 0.43
CA GLY A 142 -8.26 1.07 0.28
C GLY A 142 -7.48 1.10 -1.03
N LEU A 143 -6.59 0.14 -1.16
CA LEU A 143 -5.78 -0.07 -2.37
C LEU A 143 -5.60 -1.57 -2.59
N VAL A 144 -5.81 -2.03 -3.81
CA VAL A 144 -5.47 -3.41 -4.24
C VAL A 144 -4.42 -3.33 -5.33
N THR A 145 -3.39 -4.16 -5.25
CA THR A 145 -2.37 -4.24 -6.28
C THR A 145 -2.31 -5.66 -6.87
N ILE A 146 -1.76 -5.76 -8.08
CA ILE A 146 -1.56 -7.07 -8.72
C ILE A 146 -0.67 -7.98 -7.87
N LYS A 147 0.31 -7.39 -7.17
CA LYS A 147 1.19 -8.11 -6.25
C LYS A 147 0.45 -8.72 -5.06
N ASP A 148 -0.62 -8.06 -4.58
CA ASP A 148 -1.45 -8.59 -3.48
C ASP A 148 -2.19 -9.84 -3.94
N ILE A 149 -2.69 -9.84 -5.16
CA ILE A 149 -3.37 -10.99 -5.76
C ILE A 149 -2.40 -12.14 -5.97
N GLU A 150 -1.22 -11.88 -6.55
CA GLU A 150 -0.16 -12.89 -6.73
C GLU A 150 0.26 -13.52 -5.40
N LYS A 151 0.43 -12.70 -4.35
CA LYS A 151 0.77 -13.18 -3.01
C LYS A 151 -0.35 -14.00 -2.38
N SER A 152 -1.62 -13.63 -2.57
CA SER A 152 -2.75 -14.39 -2.05
C SER A 152 -2.82 -15.81 -2.64
N VAL A 153 -2.46 -15.95 -3.91
CA VAL A 153 -2.36 -17.25 -4.58
C VAL A 153 -1.15 -18.04 -4.08
N LYS A 154 0.00 -17.37 -3.95
CA LYS A 154 1.26 -18.01 -3.52
C LYS A 154 1.23 -18.44 -2.05
N TYR A 155 0.54 -17.69 -1.19
CA TYR A 155 0.50 -17.90 0.26
C TYR A 155 -0.94 -18.04 0.76
N PRO A 156 -1.63 -19.16 0.46
CA PRO A 156 -3.06 -19.32 0.79
C PRO A 156 -3.32 -19.42 2.30
N ASN A 157 -2.32 -19.83 3.09
CA ASN A 157 -2.45 -20.01 4.54
C ASN A 157 -2.01 -18.80 5.36
N THR A 158 -1.83 -17.64 4.75
CA THR A 158 -1.35 -16.43 5.41
C THR A 158 -2.13 -16.08 6.68
N ALA A 159 -1.42 -15.90 7.79
CA ALA A 159 -1.99 -15.47 9.07
C ALA A 159 -2.36 -13.98 9.01
N ARG A 160 -3.65 -13.68 9.16
CA ARG A 160 -4.23 -12.33 9.05
C ARG A 160 -5.03 -11.95 10.28
N ASP A 161 -5.09 -10.65 10.57
CA ASP A 161 -6.03 -10.08 11.55
C ASP A 161 -7.41 -9.86 10.92
N ASN A 162 -8.36 -9.37 11.74
CA ASN A 162 -9.75 -9.12 11.31
C ASN A 162 -9.87 -8.03 10.23
N GLU A 163 -8.81 -7.24 10.00
CA GLU A 163 -8.74 -6.23 8.95
C GLU A 163 -7.99 -6.73 7.69
N GLY A 164 -7.67 -8.02 7.65
CA GLY A 164 -6.96 -8.65 6.53
C GLY A 164 -5.46 -8.36 6.48
N ARG A 165 -4.89 -7.70 7.50
CA ARG A 165 -3.45 -7.39 7.58
C ARG A 165 -2.68 -8.56 8.18
N LEU A 166 -1.38 -8.67 7.86
CA LEU A 166 -0.53 -9.72 8.42
C LEU A 166 -0.49 -9.67 9.96
N LEU A 167 -0.54 -10.86 10.58
CA LEU A 167 -0.34 -11.00 12.02
C LEU A 167 1.13 -10.83 12.39
N CYS A 168 1.37 -10.08 13.45
CA CYS A 168 2.66 -10.04 14.15
C CYS A 168 2.42 -9.73 15.63
N ALA A 169 3.40 -10.05 16.44
CA ALA A 169 3.44 -9.70 17.86
C ALA A 169 4.66 -8.80 18.10
N ALA A 170 4.63 -8.06 19.20
CA ALA A 170 5.76 -7.30 19.72
C ALA A 170 6.11 -7.78 21.11
N ALA A 171 7.41 -8.00 21.38
CA ALA A 171 7.89 -8.35 22.72
C ALA A 171 7.93 -7.09 23.60
N LEU A 172 7.46 -7.18 24.85
CA LEU A 172 7.49 -6.11 25.84
C LEU A 172 8.67 -6.28 26.81
#